data_4f6c6d534d536920f8ba5e051a7af243
#
_entry.id   4f6c6d534d536920f8ba5e051a7af243
#
_cell.length_a   1.000
_cell.length_b   1.000
_cell.length_c   1.000
_cell.angle_alpha   90.00
_cell.angle_beta   90.00
_cell.angle_gamma   90.00
#
_symmetry.space_group_name_H-M   'P 1'
#
loop_
_entity.id
_entity.type
_entity.pdbx_description
1 polymer ?
#
loop_
_entity_poly.entity_id
_entity_poly.type
_entity_poly.pdbx_seq_one_letter_code
_entity_poly.pdbx_strand_id
1 'polypeptide(L)'
;MSMERLSHQIDAYVAWKRELMREITRYRGWLERSRLNSPAVEAKLERALRQLRADHITLAFVGEFSRGKTELINSLFFAGYGQRMLPSHAGRTTMCPTELFHDPRAERSYIRLLPIETRLADASVAQFKRVPRHWVNIPLDTGDPEGMAQAFAQVAKTKALPVEQAIQLGFHPDALEAADEPDQVRVPAWRHALVNFDHPLLRQGLRILDTPGLNALGSEPELTLSMLPNAQAILFLLSADAGVTASDMEIWQKYIQPLREDGHSSLFAVLNKIDVLWDDLSGERFVQNAIRLIQDGTARQLGLQRGDVLPLSAKQALLAKVRGEPALLERSRLDRLEALLCERIVAQKEALLENAVLGQVLGLLHNSQHLLRLRLEKVEEQRALLDDKQRDSGQLLFELTAKTKDDHG
;
A
#
# COMPACT_ATOMS: atom_id res chain seq x y z
N MET A 1 -0.69 -15.60 -16.35
CA MET A 1 0.07 -16.42 -15.37
C MET A 1 0.70 -15.61 -14.23
N SER A 2 1.49 -14.55 -14.43
CA SER A 2 2.11 -13.84 -13.30
C SER A 2 1.16 -12.95 -12.51
N MET A 3 0.28 -12.20 -13.18
CA MET A 3 -0.78 -11.41 -12.53
C MET A 3 -1.78 -12.28 -11.76
N GLU A 4 -2.15 -13.43 -12.29
CA GLU A 4 -2.98 -14.42 -11.60
C GLU A 4 -2.29 -14.93 -10.35
N ARG A 5 -0.97 -15.16 -10.40
CA ARG A 5 -0.17 -15.58 -9.26
C ARG A 5 -0.11 -14.47 -8.19
N LEU A 6 0.06 -13.21 -8.59
CA LEU A 6 0.01 -12.07 -7.68
C LEU A 6 -1.38 -11.95 -7.03
N SER A 7 -2.44 -12.05 -7.82
CA SER A 7 -3.81 -12.06 -7.31
C SER A 7 -4.00 -13.18 -6.29
N HIS A 8 -3.55 -14.40 -6.61
CA HIS A 8 -3.69 -15.55 -5.73
C HIS A 8 -2.95 -15.40 -4.39
N GLN A 9 -1.74 -14.83 -4.39
CA GLN A 9 -0.98 -14.58 -3.16
C GLN A 9 -1.62 -13.47 -2.31
N ILE A 10 -2.09 -12.40 -2.93
CA ILE A 10 -2.80 -11.35 -2.19
C ILE A 10 -4.14 -11.88 -1.66
N ASP A 11 -4.85 -12.75 -2.40
CA ASP A 11 -6.06 -13.41 -1.91
C ASP A 11 -5.77 -14.29 -0.68
N ALA A 12 -4.70 -15.07 -0.72
CA ALA A 12 -4.25 -15.88 0.42
C ALA A 12 -3.93 -15.00 1.64
N TYR A 13 -3.22 -13.89 1.44
CA TYR A 13 -2.93 -12.92 2.49
C TYR A 13 -4.20 -12.30 3.08
N VAL A 14 -5.15 -11.91 2.26
CA VAL A 14 -6.44 -11.35 2.70
C VAL A 14 -7.27 -12.40 3.44
N ALA A 15 -7.26 -13.64 2.98
CA ALA A 15 -7.94 -14.75 3.64
C ALA A 15 -7.35 -15.02 5.02
N TRP A 16 -6.02 -15.12 5.13
CA TRP A 16 -5.29 -15.24 6.39
C TRP A 16 -5.61 -14.09 7.35
N LYS A 17 -5.60 -12.86 6.87
CA LYS A 17 -5.92 -11.68 7.67
C LYS A 17 -7.36 -11.68 8.22
N ARG A 18 -8.33 -12.11 7.40
CA ARG A 18 -9.73 -12.27 7.85
C ARG A 18 -9.86 -13.36 8.90
N GLU A 19 -9.17 -14.48 8.71
CA GLU A 19 -9.14 -15.57 9.67
C GLU A 19 -8.57 -15.10 11.01
N LEU A 20 -7.44 -14.42 11.01
CA LEU A 20 -6.81 -13.87 12.19
C LEU A 20 -7.73 -12.87 12.90
N MET A 21 -8.41 -11.97 12.18
CA MET A 21 -9.38 -11.06 12.77
C MET A 21 -10.57 -11.80 13.42
N ARG A 22 -11.04 -12.88 12.79
CA ARG A 22 -12.12 -13.73 13.31
C ARG A 22 -11.69 -14.39 14.61
N GLU A 23 -10.52 -14.98 14.67
CA GLU A 23 -10.00 -15.65 15.87
C GLU A 23 -9.72 -14.65 17.01
N ILE A 24 -9.18 -13.47 16.72
CA ILE A 24 -9.05 -12.39 17.72
C ILE A 24 -10.41 -11.97 18.28
N THR A 25 -11.42 -11.85 17.42
CA THR A 25 -12.79 -11.50 17.86
C THR A 25 -13.41 -12.61 18.71
N ARG A 26 -13.18 -13.87 18.35
CA ARG A 26 -13.61 -15.05 19.11
C ARG A 26 -12.95 -15.11 20.49
N TYR A 27 -11.65 -14.86 20.55
CA TYR A 27 -10.89 -14.77 21.79
C TYR A 27 -11.38 -13.63 22.69
N ARG A 28 -11.67 -12.45 22.11
CA ARG A 28 -12.29 -11.32 22.83
C ARG A 28 -13.59 -11.72 23.52
N GLY A 29 -14.51 -12.36 22.79
CA GLY A 29 -15.77 -12.84 23.34
C GLY A 29 -15.59 -13.92 24.42
N TRP A 30 -14.55 -14.75 24.31
CA TRP A 30 -14.21 -15.70 25.37
C TRP A 30 -13.68 -15.02 26.63
N LEU A 31 -12.82 -14.02 26.53
CA LEU A 31 -12.33 -13.21 27.64
C LEU A 31 -13.47 -12.53 28.42
N GLU A 32 -14.46 -11.99 27.71
CA GLU A 32 -15.65 -11.38 28.31
C GLU A 32 -16.45 -12.42 29.14
N ARG A 33 -16.77 -13.57 28.55
CA ARG A 33 -17.50 -14.65 29.22
C ARG A 33 -16.74 -15.22 30.43
N SER A 34 -15.42 -15.28 30.35
CA SER A 34 -14.55 -15.81 31.40
C SER A 34 -14.20 -14.76 32.47
N ARG A 35 -14.72 -13.53 32.36
CA ARG A 35 -14.41 -12.39 33.26
C ARG A 35 -12.88 -12.14 33.36
N LEU A 36 -12.15 -12.31 32.25
CA LEU A 36 -10.73 -12.05 32.14
C LEU A 36 -10.42 -10.79 31.33
N ASN A 37 -11.46 -10.15 30.77
CA ASN A 37 -11.29 -8.90 30.02
C ASN A 37 -11.05 -7.74 30.98
N SER A 38 -10.06 -6.90 30.63
CA SER A 38 -9.79 -5.64 31.32
C SER A 38 -9.68 -4.51 30.31
N PRO A 39 -9.82 -3.23 30.68
CA PRO A 39 -9.65 -2.11 29.78
C PRO A 39 -8.30 -2.12 29.01
N ALA A 40 -7.23 -2.59 29.66
CA ALA A 40 -5.92 -2.70 29.08
C ALA A 40 -5.84 -3.83 28.03
N VAL A 41 -6.48 -4.97 28.30
CA VAL A 41 -6.59 -6.10 27.35
C VAL A 41 -7.44 -5.69 26.16
N GLU A 42 -8.58 -5.06 26.40
CA GLU A 42 -9.48 -4.57 25.35
C GLU A 42 -8.78 -3.57 24.43
N ALA A 43 -8.04 -2.61 24.98
CA ALA A 43 -7.28 -1.64 24.19
C ALA A 43 -6.21 -2.29 23.29
N LYS A 44 -5.56 -3.37 23.75
CA LYS A 44 -4.59 -4.13 22.95
C LYS A 44 -5.27 -4.89 21.81
N LEU A 45 -6.38 -5.59 22.08
CA LEU A 45 -7.16 -6.31 21.05
C LEU A 45 -7.72 -5.37 19.99
N GLU A 46 -8.27 -4.22 20.42
CA GLU A 46 -8.74 -3.20 19.49
C GLU A 46 -7.61 -2.61 18.64
N ARG A 47 -6.41 -2.41 19.20
CA ARG A 47 -5.25 -1.95 18.45
C ARG A 47 -4.86 -2.97 17.38
N ALA A 48 -4.76 -4.25 17.74
CA ALA A 48 -4.46 -5.33 16.81
C ALA A 48 -5.50 -5.42 15.68
N LEU A 49 -6.80 -5.36 16.01
CA LEU A 49 -7.88 -5.35 15.02
C LEU A 49 -7.85 -4.11 14.11
N ARG A 50 -7.52 -2.93 14.66
CA ARG A 50 -7.35 -1.71 13.85
C ARG A 50 -6.17 -1.81 12.91
N GLN A 51 -5.02 -2.34 13.36
CA GLN A 51 -3.85 -2.57 12.50
C GLN A 51 -4.19 -3.51 11.34
N LEU A 52 -4.86 -4.64 11.62
CA LEU A 52 -5.28 -5.58 10.58
C LEU A 52 -6.28 -4.96 9.59
N ARG A 53 -7.23 -4.14 10.04
CA ARG A 53 -8.21 -3.48 9.17
C ARG A 53 -7.62 -2.37 8.32
N ALA A 54 -6.69 -1.61 8.88
CA ALA A 54 -6.06 -0.47 8.20
C ALA A 54 -4.89 -0.90 7.29
N ASP A 55 -4.56 -2.18 7.28
CA ASP A 55 -3.41 -2.70 6.56
C ASP A 55 -3.66 -2.72 5.05
N HIS A 56 -2.81 -1.98 4.33
CA HIS A 56 -2.76 -1.90 2.88
C HIS A 56 -1.33 -2.11 2.41
N ILE A 57 -1.18 -2.64 1.21
CA ILE A 57 0.10 -2.72 0.51
C ILE A 57 0.18 -1.53 -0.44
N THR A 58 0.97 -0.53 -0.09
CA THR A 58 1.14 0.67 -0.92
C THR A 58 2.39 0.56 -1.76
N LEU A 59 2.23 0.66 -3.08
CA LEU A 59 3.31 0.78 -4.07
C LEU A 59 3.41 2.22 -4.54
N ALA A 60 4.56 2.85 -4.35
CA ALA A 60 4.82 4.19 -4.86
C ALA A 60 5.63 4.13 -6.16
N PHE A 61 5.14 4.79 -7.19
CA PHE A 61 5.81 4.96 -8.48
C PHE A 61 6.48 6.33 -8.51
N VAL A 62 7.79 6.34 -8.46
CA VAL A 62 8.59 7.56 -8.34
C VAL A 62 9.59 7.63 -9.50
N GLY A 63 9.91 8.81 -9.92
CA GLY A 63 10.90 9.05 -10.99
C GLY A 63 10.65 10.38 -11.67
N GLU A 64 11.60 10.79 -12.46
CA GLU A 64 11.54 12.01 -13.22
C GLU A 64 10.42 11.96 -14.28
N PHE A 65 10.15 13.10 -14.86
CA PHE A 65 9.22 13.24 -15.96
C PHE A 65 9.61 12.34 -17.15
N SER A 66 8.63 11.86 -17.91
CA SER A 66 8.83 10.98 -19.08
C SER A 66 9.52 9.64 -18.83
N ARG A 67 9.72 9.18 -17.61
CA ARG A 67 10.25 7.84 -17.30
C ARG A 67 9.23 6.72 -17.52
N GLY A 68 7.96 7.06 -17.79
CA GLY A 68 6.91 6.11 -18.15
C GLY A 68 6.16 5.50 -16.96
N LYS A 69 6.08 6.23 -15.81
CA LYS A 69 5.27 5.85 -14.64
C LYS A 69 3.84 5.52 -15.02
N THR A 70 3.16 6.46 -15.63
CA THR A 70 1.76 6.34 -16.05
C THR A 70 1.54 5.20 -17.05
N GLU A 71 2.48 4.97 -17.98
CA GLU A 71 2.41 3.85 -18.93
C GLU A 71 2.53 2.50 -18.22
N LEU A 72 3.38 2.43 -17.19
CA LEU A 72 3.52 1.22 -16.37
C LEU A 72 2.23 0.94 -15.58
N ILE A 73 1.61 1.97 -15.01
CA ILE A 73 0.32 1.84 -14.30
C ILE A 73 -0.77 1.40 -15.29
N ASN A 74 -0.84 1.98 -16.48
CA ASN A 74 -1.77 1.55 -17.52
C ASN A 74 -1.57 0.06 -17.88
N SER A 75 -0.32 -0.38 -18.02
CA SER A 75 -0.01 -1.78 -18.38
C SER A 75 -0.36 -2.78 -17.26
N LEU A 76 -0.29 -2.36 -16.00
CA LEU A 76 -0.61 -3.20 -14.85
C LEU A 76 -2.12 -3.29 -14.57
N PHE A 77 -2.84 -2.16 -14.64
CA PHE A 77 -4.20 -2.07 -14.12
C PHE A 77 -5.29 -1.84 -15.18
N PHE A 78 -4.94 -1.27 -16.33
CA PHE A 78 -5.92 -0.80 -17.30
C PHE A 78 -5.82 -1.45 -18.70
N ALA A 79 -4.92 -2.40 -18.90
CA ALA A 79 -4.76 -3.04 -20.19
C ALA A 79 -6.03 -3.73 -20.74
N GLY A 80 -6.91 -4.21 -19.84
CA GLY A 80 -8.19 -4.84 -20.19
C GLY A 80 -9.19 -3.92 -20.90
N TYR A 81 -8.99 -2.60 -20.86
CA TYR A 81 -9.85 -1.63 -21.58
C TYR A 81 -9.45 -1.41 -23.03
N GLY A 82 -8.39 -2.05 -23.52
CA GLY A 82 -7.95 -1.94 -24.91
C GLY A 82 -7.33 -0.59 -25.27
N GLN A 83 -7.22 0.34 -24.35
CA GLN A 83 -6.65 1.68 -24.52
C GLN A 83 -6.00 2.20 -23.24
N ARG A 84 -5.30 3.32 -23.34
CA ARG A 84 -4.75 4.03 -22.18
C ARG A 84 -5.85 4.73 -21.42
N MET A 85 -5.99 4.42 -20.14
CA MET A 85 -6.95 5.10 -19.26
C MET A 85 -6.33 6.36 -18.64
N LEU A 86 -5.16 6.21 -18.02
CA LEU A 86 -4.42 7.36 -17.53
C LEU A 86 -3.73 8.06 -18.72
N PRO A 87 -3.86 9.39 -18.86
CA PRO A 87 -3.26 10.12 -19.97
C PRO A 87 -1.73 10.03 -19.90
N SER A 88 -1.11 9.60 -21.00
CA SER A 88 0.34 9.48 -21.16
C SER A 88 0.79 10.13 -22.48
N HIS A 89 0.64 11.45 -22.58
CA HIS A 89 1.06 12.18 -23.77
C HIS A 89 2.46 12.79 -23.61
N ALA A 90 3.09 13.15 -24.74
CA ALA A 90 4.29 13.98 -24.73
C ALA A 90 3.90 15.36 -24.15
N GLY A 91 4.43 15.71 -22.97
CA GLY A 91 4.05 16.84 -22.16
C GLY A 91 3.85 16.42 -20.70
N ARG A 92 3.56 17.30 -19.79
CA ARG A 92 3.33 17.02 -18.36
C ARG A 92 2.02 16.25 -18.16
N THR A 93 2.11 14.92 -17.95
CA THR A 93 0.95 14.03 -17.89
C THR A 93 0.37 13.86 -16.50
N THR A 94 1.20 13.75 -15.47
CA THR A 94 0.74 13.65 -14.07
C THR A 94 0.99 14.96 -13.38
N MET A 95 -0.07 15.73 -13.16
CA MET A 95 0.02 17.09 -12.61
C MET A 95 -0.15 17.14 -11.09
N CYS A 96 -0.80 16.13 -10.50
CA CYS A 96 -0.95 16.01 -9.05
C CYS A 96 -0.74 14.56 -8.61
N PRO A 97 -0.30 14.32 -7.35
CA PRO A 97 -0.24 12.99 -6.78
C PRO A 97 -1.59 12.29 -6.85
N THR A 98 -1.57 11.04 -7.33
CA THR A 98 -2.80 10.26 -7.54
C THR A 98 -2.71 8.94 -6.78
N GLU A 99 -3.71 8.66 -5.96
CA GLU A 99 -3.85 7.37 -5.27
C GLU A 99 -4.93 6.54 -5.95
N LEU A 100 -4.56 5.32 -6.41
CA LEU A 100 -5.52 4.31 -6.87
C LEU A 100 -5.73 3.30 -5.75
N PHE A 101 -6.99 3.01 -5.45
CA PHE A 101 -7.37 2.06 -4.40
C PHE A 101 -8.80 1.54 -4.65
N HIS A 102 -9.23 0.57 -3.86
CA HIS A 102 -10.62 0.14 -3.81
C HIS A 102 -11.23 0.46 -2.44
N ASP A 103 -12.38 1.13 -2.46
CA ASP A 103 -13.20 1.38 -1.27
C ASP A 103 -14.40 0.42 -1.27
N PRO A 104 -14.41 -0.62 -0.41
CA PRO A 104 -15.50 -1.60 -0.36
C PRO A 104 -16.84 -1.03 0.15
N ARG A 105 -16.85 0.22 0.65
CA ARG A 105 -18.05 0.91 1.12
C ARG A 105 -18.70 1.76 0.04
N ALA A 106 -17.98 2.01 -1.05
CA ALA A 106 -18.49 2.80 -2.15
C ALA A 106 -19.33 1.91 -3.09
N GLU A 107 -20.52 2.36 -3.43
CA GLU A 107 -21.41 1.64 -4.36
C GLU A 107 -20.89 1.66 -5.80
N ARG A 108 -20.07 2.66 -6.14
CA ARG A 108 -19.55 2.87 -7.51
C ARG A 108 -18.10 3.35 -7.47
N SER A 109 -17.39 3.08 -8.56
CA SER A 109 -16.08 3.66 -8.81
C SER A 109 -16.20 5.19 -8.98
N TYR A 110 -15.17 5.94 -8.55
CA TYR A 110 -15.16 7.39 -8.62
C TYR A 110 -13.75 7.95 -8.67
N ILE A 111 -13.62 9.19 -9.16
CA ILE A 111 -12.45 10.03 -8.97
C ILE A 111 -12.85 11.20 -8.06
N ARG A 112 -12.08 11.44 -7.02
CA ARG A 112 -12.19 12.63 -6.16
C ARG A 112 -10.96 13.50 -6.36
N LEU A 113 -11.19 14.78 -6.66
CA LEU A 113 -10.17 15.75 -6.97
C LEU A 113 -10.18 16.86 -5.92
N LEU A 114 -9.04 17.07 -5.27
CA LEU A 114 -8.87 18.13 -4.28
C LEU A 114 -8.38 19.40 -4.99
N PRO A 115 -9.14 20.51 -4.95
CA PRO A 115 -8.74 21.75 -5.61
C PRO A 115 -7.39 22.28 -5.13
N ILE A 116 -6.61 22.89 -6.04
CA ILE A 116 -5.27 23.38 -5.73
C ILE A 116 -5.28 24.51 -4.69
N GLU A 117 -6.36 25.29 -4.61
CA GLU A 117 -6.54 26.36 -3.65
C GLU A 117 -6.50 25.88 -2.20
N THR A 118 -6.73 24.58 -1.96
CA THR A 118 -6.61 23.99 -0.63
C THR A 118 -5.17 24.01 -0.09
N ARG A 119 -4.17 24.37 -0.93
CA ARG A 119 -2.80 24.66 -0.47
C ARG A 119 -2.72 25.86 0.47
N LEU A 120 -3.61 26.85 0.29
CA LEU A 120 -3.67 28.03 1.14
C LEU A 120 -4.20 27.74 2.55
N ALA A 121 -4.82 26.59 2.75
CA ALA A 121 -5.29 26.17 4.06
C ALA A 121 -4.19 25.45 4.84
N ASP A 122 -4.07 25.76 6.13
CA ASP A 122 -3.18 25.04 7.05
C ASP A 122 -3.77 23.68 7.42
N ALA A 123 -3.97 22.83 6.41
CA ALA A 123 -4.53 21.51 6.56
C ALA A 123 -3.87 20.51 5.62
N SER A 124 -3.50 19.35 6.16
CA SER A 124 -2.91 18.26 5.39
C SER A 124 -3.93 17.56 4.49
N VAL A 125 -3.47 16.91 3.41
CA VAL A 125 -4.33 16.07 2.57
C VAL A 125 -5.01 14.96 3.39
N ALA A 126 -4.34 14.44 4.42
CA ALA A 126 -4.92 13.44 5.32
C ALA A 126 -6.13 13.97 6.10
N GLN A 127 -6.12 15.25 6.47
CA GLN A 127 -7.28 15.91 7.10
C GLN A 127 -8.40 16.12 6.08
N PHE A 128 -8.06 16.57 4.86
CA PHE A 128 -9.05 16.73 3.79
C PHE A 128 -9.71 15.40 3.38
N LYS A 129 -9.01 14.27 3.42
CA LYS A 129 -9.59 12.94 3.15
C LYS A 129 -10.78 12.60 4.08
N ARG A 130 -10.84 13.21 5.26
CA ARG A 130 -11.93 13.01 6.23
C ARG A 130 -13.15 13.89 5.97
N VAL A 131 -13.03 14.86 5.07
CA VAL A 131 -14.08 15.87 4.81
C VAL A 131 -14.47 15.87 3.33
N PRO A 132 -15.42 14.99 2.92
CA PRO A 132 -15.77 14.80 1.49
C PRO A 132 -16.21 16.06 0.75
N ARG A 133 -16.78 17.04 1.43
CA ARG A 133 -17.30 18.29 0.81
C ARG A 133 -16.24 19.13 0.10
N HIS A 134 -14.95 18.95 0.40
CA HIS A 134 -13.86 19.68 -0.24
C HIS A 134 -13.40 19.05 -1.56
N TRP A 135 -13.91 17.90 -1.91
CA TRP A 135 -13.52 17.15 -3.07
C TRP A 135 -14.56 17.28 -4.19
N VAL A 136 -14.09 17.52 -5.40
CA VAL A 136 -14.91 17.37 -6.60
C VAL A 136 -15.02 15.89 -6.90
N ASN A 137 -16.24 15.34 -6.95
CA ASN A 137 -16.49 13.93 -7.18
C ASN A 137 -16.95 13.70 -8.61
N ILE A 138 -16.25 12.81 -9.32
CA ILE A 138 -16.56 12.38 -10.69
C ILE A 138 -16.88 10.88 -10.63
N PRO A 139 -18.11 10.46 -10.92
CA PRO A 139 -18.43 9.04 -10.99
C PRO A 139 -17.71 8.39 -12.17
N LEU A 140 -17.29 7.13 -11.99
CA LEU A 140 -16.71 6.30 -13.04
C LEU A 140 -17.69 5.20 -13.42
N ASP A 141 -18.00 5.11 -14.70
CA ASP A 141 -18.68 3.97 -15.28
C ASP A 141 -17.65 3.01 -15.88
N THR A 142 -17.40 1.91 -15.20
CA THR A 142 -16.43 0.89 -15.66
C THR A 142 -16.86 0.14 -16.92
N GLY A 143 -18.11 0.27 -17.33
CA GLY A 143 -18.66 -0.28 -18.57
C GLY A 143 -18.49 0.65 -19.79
N ASP A 144 -18.08 1.92 -19.56
CA ASP A 144 -17.84 2.92 -20.61
C ASP A 144 -16.36 3.33 -20.66
N PRO A 145 -15.53 2.70 -21.50
CA PRO A 145 -14.11 3.04 -21.62
C PRO A 145 -13.81 4.47 -22.06
N GLU A 146 -14.66 5.05 -22.92
CA GLU A 146 -14.49 6.43 -23.39
C GLU A 146 -14.81 7.44 -22.29
N GLY A 147 -15.93 7.26 -21.60
CA GLY A 147 -16.31 8.07 -20.43
C GLY A 147 -15.29 7.97 -19.31
N MET A 148 -14.73 6.78 -19.07
CA MET A 148 -13.61 6.61 -18.13
C MET A 148 -12.37 7.40 -18.55
N ALA A 149 -11.94 7.30 -19.81
CA ALA A 149 -10.78 8.05 -20.30
C ALA A 149 -10.98 9.56 -20.16
N GLN A 150 -12.20 10.07 -20.42
CA GLN A 150 -12.55 11.47 -20.22
C GLN A 150 -12.52 11.87 -18.73
N ALA A 151 -12.99 11.01 -17.84
CA ALA A 151 -12.93 11.21 -16.40
C ALA A 151 -11.48 11.25 -15.89
N PHE A 152 -10.63 10.33 -16.34
CA PHE A 152 -9.21 10.33 -16.01
C PHE A 152 -8.47 11.56 -16.57
N ALA A 153 -8.86 12.06 -17.74
CA ALA A 153 -8.30 13.29 -18.30
C ALA A 153 -8.52 14.52 -17.39
N GLN A 154 -9.59 14.50 -16.55
CA GLN A 154 -9.81 15.59 -15.59
C GLN A 154 -8.68 15.71 -14.54
N VAL A 155 -8.01 14.59 -14.19
CA VAL A 155 -6.88 14.60 -13.24
C VAL A 155 -5.72 15.43 -13.75
N ALA A 156 -5.51 15.47 -15.05
CA ALA A 156 -4.43 16.23 -15.70
C ALA A 156 -4.78 17.69 -16.02
N LYS A 157 -5.97 18.17 -15.63
CA LYS A 157 -6.38 19.55 -15.90
C LYS A 157 -5.44 20.58 -15.27
N THR A 158 -5.17 21.61 -16.04
CA THR A 158 -4.47 22.83 -15.61
C THR A 158 -5.43 24.01 -15.62
N LYS A 159 -5.05 25.07 -14.95
CA LYS A 159 -5.71 26.39 -15.00
C LYS A 159 -4.67 27.48 -15.12
N ALA A 160 -5.02 28.56 -15.80
CA ALA A 160 -4.21 29.77 -15.86
C ALA A 160 -4.46 30.59 -14.60
N LEU A 161 -3.39 31.07 -13.97
CA LEU A 161 -3.45 31.96 -12.80
C LEU A 161 -2.40 33.09 -12.99
N PRO A 162 -2.66 34.29 -12.44
CA PRO A 162 -1.63 35.30 -12.31
C PRO A 162 -0.40 34.75 -11.56
N VAL A 163 0.80 35.15 -11.96
CA VAL A 163 2.07 34.73 -11.36
C VAL A 163 2.06 34.90 -9.84
N GLU A 164 1.52 36.00 -9.34
CA GLU A 164 1.44 36.27 -7.90
C GLU A 164 0.61 35.24 -7.15
N GLN A 165 -0.52 34.81 -7.73
CA GLN A 165 -1.36 33.75 -7.11
C GLN A 165 -0.67 32.40 -7.16
N ALA A 166 0.07 32.10 -8.23
CA ALA A 166 0.85 30.89 -8.32
C ALA A 166 1.94 30.84 -7.24
N ILE A 167 2.62 31.96 -6.97
CA ILE A 167 3.60 32.08 -5.88
C ILE A 167 2.94 31.87 -4.51
N GLN A 168 1.77 32.47 -4.26
CA GLN A 168 1.01 32.25 -3.02
C GLN A 168 0.63 30.78 -2.81
N LEU A 169 0.35 30.06 -3.89
CA LEU A 169 0.11 28.61 -3.87
C LEU A 169 1.39 27.78 -3.69
N GLY A 170 2.56 28.40 -3.56
CA GLY A 170 3.85 27.73 -3.37
C GLY A 170 4.49 27.21 -4.65
N PHE A 171 4.10 27.71 -5.82
CA PHE A 171 4.75 27.41 -7.08
C PHE A 171 5.91 28.36 -7.36
N HIS A 172 6.98 27.82 -7.96
CA HIS A 172 8.08 28.65 -8.45
C HIS A 172 7.77 29.09 -9.88
N PRO A 173 7.70 30.40 -10.19
CA PRO A 173 7.27 30.89 -11.51
C PRO A 173 8.10 30.37 -12.68
N ASP A 174 9.44 30.35 -12.54
CA ASP A 174 10.37 29.88 -13.58
C ASP A 174 10.15 28.41 -13.95
N ALA A 175 9.34 27.77 -13.17
CA ALA A 175 9.02 26.37 -13.23
C ALA A 175 7.73 26.05 -13.96
N LEU A 176 6.92 27.07 -14.19
CA LEU A 176 5.60 26.92 -14.77
C LEU A 176 5.62 27.33 -16.24
N GLU A 177 4.76 26.71 -17.03
CA GLU A 177 4.55 27.13 -18.41
C GLU A 177 3.77 28.43 -18.45
N ALA A 178 4.20 29.35 -19.29
CA ALA A 178 3.42 30.56 -19.55
C ALA A 178 2.03 30.18 -20.07
N ALA A 179 1.01 30.89 -19.61
CA ALA A 179 -0.33 30.78 -20.17
C ALA A 179 -0.47 31.65 -21.43
N ASP A 180 -1.64 31.59 -22.06
CA ASP A 180 -1.90 32.31 -23.30
C ASP A 180 -2.00 33.83 -23.08
N GLU A 181 -2.32 34.27 -21.85
CA GLU A 181 -2.39 35.66 -21.44
C GLU A 181 -1.06 36.12 -20.81
N PRO A 182 -0.66 37.38 -21.02
CA PRO A 182 0.51 37.98 -20.37
C PRO A 182 0.41 37.88 -18.83
N ASP A 183 1.53 37.65 -18.17
CA ASP A 183 1.65 37.53 -16.70
C ASP A 183 0.84 36.39 -16.04
N GLN A 184 0.36 35.45 -16.83
CA GLN A 184 -0.26 34.22 -16.33
C GLN A 184 0.60 32.98 -16.57
N VAL A 185 0.47 32.04 -15.66
CA VAL A 185 1.16 30.73 -15.71
C VAL A 185 0.16 29.59 -15.57
N ARG A 186 0.45 28.46 -16.19
CA ARG A 186 -0.35 27.24 -16.07
C ARG A 186 0.04 26.47 -14.83
N VAL A 187 -0.91 26.29 -13.91
CA VAL A 187 -0.76 25.47 -12.71
C VAL A 187 -1.66 24.23 -12.76
N PRO A 188 -1.34 23.14 -12.05
CA PRO A 188 -2.28 22.05 -11.85
C PRO A 188 -3.60 22.55 -11.25
N ALA A 189 -4.73 22.10 -11.76
CA ALA A 189 -6.03 22.45 -11.17
C ALA A 189 -6.25 21.76 -9.81
N TRP A 190 -5.54 20.68 -9.55
CA TRP A 190 -5.77 19.80 -8.41
C TRP A 190 -4.51 19.64 -7.56
N ARG A 191 -4.70 19.62 -6.25
CA ARG A 191 -3.66 19.32 -5.25
C ARG A 191 -3.42 17.82 -5.10
N HIS A 192 -4.50 17.03 -5.20
CA HIS A 192 -4.45 15.56 -5.03
C HIS A 192 -5.64 14.89 -5.71
N ALA A 193 -5.44 13.66 -6.19
CA ALA A 193 -6.49 12.82 -6.76
C ALA A 193 -6.62 11.50 -6.02
N LEU A 194 -7.86 11.09 -5.75
CA LEU A 194 -8.22 9.79 -5.19
C LEU A 194 -9.05 9.05 -6.22
N VAL A 195 -8.60 7.90 -6.66
CA VAL A 195 -9.27 7.04 -7.65
C VAL A 195 -9.71 5.76 -6.96
N ASN A 196 -10.99 5.66 -6.67
CA ASN A 196 -11.60 4.40 -6.27
C ASN A 196 -11.97 3.63 -7.53
N PHE A 197 -11.30 2.52 -7.77
CA PHE A 197 -11.46 1.72 -8.97
C PHE A 197 -11.61 0.24 -8.64
N ASP A 198 -12.57 -0.40 -9.28
CA ASP A 198 -12.90 -1.79 -9.05
C ASP A 198 -11.98 -2.70 -9.88
N HIS A 199 -10.82 -3.05 -9.32
CA HIS A 199 -9.83 -3.95 -9.90
C HIS A 199 -9.48 -5.07 -8.91
N PRO A 200 -9.27 -6.33 -9.34
CA PRO A 200 -8.99 -7.45 -8.43
C PRO A 200 -7.88 -7.18 -7.41
N LEU A 201 -6.75 -6.64 -7.84
CA LEU A 201 -5.63 -6.32 -6.96
C LEU A 201 -5.96 -5.20 -5.95
N LEU A 202 -6.73 -4.19 -6.36
CA LEU A 202 -7.12 -3.09 -5.48
C LEU A 202 -8.16 -3.56 -4.45
N ARG A 203 -9.10 -4.45 -4.84
CA ARG A 203 -10.02 -5.11 -3.90
C ARG A 203 -9.29 -5.89 -2.80
N GLN A 204 -8.14 -6.43 -3.12
CA GLN A 204 -7.28 -7.18 -2.20
C GLN A 204 -6.45 -6.29 -1.26
N GLY A 205 -6.62 -4.96 -1.32
CA GLY A 205 -5.94 -4.01 -0.45
C GLY A 205 -4.64 -3.44 -1.01
N LEU A 206 -4.33 -3.66 -2.30
CA LEU A 206 -3.25 -2.96 -2.95
C LEU A 206 -3.64 -1.48 -3.16
N ARG A 207 -2.69 -0.59 -2.90
CA ARG A 207 -2.79 0.85 -3.20
C ARG A 207 -1.63 1.27 -4.08
N ILE A 208 -1.92 2.11 -5.04
CA ILE A 208 -0.92 2.68 -5.94
C ILE A 208 -0.83 4.17 -5.67
N LEU A 209 0.38 4.64 -5.48
CA LEU A 209 0.69 6.06 -5.41
C LEU A 209 1.47 6.45 -6.67
N ASP A 210 0.78 7.10 -7.61
CA ASP A 210 1.41 7.74 -8.77
C ASP A 210 1.84 9.15 -8.38
N THR A 211 3.13 9.41 -8.46
CA THR A 211 3.69 10.72 -8.11
C THR A 211 3.97 11.52 -9.37
N PRO A 212 3.74 12.85 -9.38
CA PRO A 212 4.31 13.73 -10.39
C PRO A 212 5.83 13.53 -10.47
N GLY A 213 6.44 13.89 -11.59
CA GLY A 213 7.91 13.90 -11.65
C GLY A 213 8.45 14.79 -10.51
N LEU A 214 9.31 14.25 -9.64
CA LEU A 214 9.80 14.96 -8.45
C LEU A 214 10.57 16.24 -8.77
N ASN A 215 11.06 16.38 -10.01
CA ASN A 215 11.63 17.61 -10.55
C ASN A 215 10.62 18.40 -11.40
N ALA A 216 9.35 18.00 -11.43
CA ALA A 216 8.32 18.85 -12.01
C ALA A 216 8.20 20.07 -11.09
N LEU A 217 8.84 21.11 -11.53
CA LEU A 217 8.84 22.43 -10.93
C LEU A 217 7.39 22.82 -10.65
N GLY A 218 7.01 23.04 -9.39
CA GLY A 218 5.63 23.34 -9.00
C GLY A 218 4.80 22.17 -8.47
N SER A 219 5.28 20.91 -8.50
CA SER A 219 4.68 19.86 -7.66
C SER A 219 4.93 20.19 -6.17
N GLU A 220 4.08 19.70 -5.27
CA GLU A 220 4.41 19.66 -3.83
C GLU A 220 5.37 18.49 -3.58
N PRO A 221 6.70 18.66 -3.64
CA PRO A 221 7.61 17.58 -3.28
C PRO A 221 7.34 17.10 -1.86
N GLU A 222 7.02 18.05 -0.96
CA GLU A 222 6.68 17.76 0.43
C GLU A 222 5.48 16.83 0.59
N LEU A 223 4.43 17.00 -0.22
CA LEU A 223 3.27 16.12 -0.17
C LEU A 223 3.65 14.70 -0.61
N THR A 224 4.33 14.58 -1.74
CA THR A 224 4.80 13.28 -2.25
C THR A 224 5.75 12.62 -1.26
N LEU A 225 6.69 13.38 -0.72
CA LEU A 225 7.69 12.90 0.25
C LEU A 225 7.06 12.48 1.57
N SER A 226 6.00 13.14 2.04
CA SER A 226 5.28 12.76 3.25
C SER A 226 4.52 11.42 3.10
N MET A 227 4.26 10.99 1.88
CA MET A 227 3.54 9.74 1.59
C MET A 227 4.48 8.56 1.36
N LEU A 228 5.70 8.79 0.86
CA LEU A 228 6.67 7.74 0.54
C LEU A 228 7.09 6.87 1.74
N PRO A 229 7.30 7.42 2.95
CA PRO A 229 7.65 6.60 4.12
C PRO A 229 6.58 5.58 4.50
N ASN A 230 5.34 5.78 4.06
CA ASN A 230 4.23 4.85 4.31
C ASN A 230 4.09 3.77 3.21
N ALA A 231 4.87 3.84 2.13
CA ALA A 231 4.86 2.86 1.07
C ALA A 231 5.66 1.61 1.48
N GLN A 232 5.13 0.42 1.21
CA GLN A 232 5.83 -0.84 1.44
C GLN A 232 6.86 -1.13 0.36
N ALA A 233 6.64 -0.59 -0.84
CA ALA A 233 7.64 -0.61 -1.89
C ALA A 233 7.64 0.68 -2.70
N ILE A 234 8.84 1.07 -3.11
CA ILE A 234 9.08 2.20 -4.00
C ILE A 234 9.71 1.67 -5.28
N LEU A 235 9.03 1.93 -6.39
CA LEU A 235 9.50 1.65 -7.74
C LEU A 235 10.08 2.95 -8.31
N PHE A 236 11.40 3.06 -8.34
CA PHE A 236 12.09 4.21 -8.92
C PHE A 236 12.30 4.00 -10.41
N LEU A 237 11.56 4.75 -11.23
CA LEU A 237 11.55 4.59 -12.68
C LEU A 237 12.67 5.41 -13.33
N LEU A 238 13.44 4.72 -14.15
CA LEU A 238 14.50 5.23 -15.00
C LEU A 238 14.21 4.87 -16.46
N SER A 239 14.93 5.45 -17.37
CA SER A 239 14.76 5.20 -18.79
C SER A 239 16.03 4.58 -19.38
N ALA A 240 15.91 3.47 -20.11
CA ALA A 240 17.06 2.74 -20.67
C ALA A 240 17.84 3.54 -21.74
N ASP A 241 17.18 4.49 -22.41
CA ASP A 241 17.79 5.38 -23.40
C ASP A 241 18.69 6.46 -22.76
N ALA A 242 18.33 6.92 -21.56
CA ALA A 242 19.06 7.97 -20.86
C ALA A 242 20.00 7.45 -19.76
N GLY A 243 19.78 6.21 -19.28
CA GLY A 243 20.44 5.69 -18.08
C GLY A 243 20.07 6.48 -16.83
N VAL A 244 20.97 6.54 -15.87
CA VAL A 244 20.79 7.36 -14.63
C VAL A 244 21.34 8.75 -14.91
N THR A 245 20.47 9.74 -14.99
CA THR A 245 20.87 11.15 -15.20
C THR A 245 21.28 11.81 -13.88
N ALA A 246 21.91 12.99 -13.95
CA ALA A 246 22.24 13.78 -12.75
C ALA A 246 20.99 14.13 -11.93
N SER A 247 19.89 14.43 -12.61
CA SER A 247 18.59 14.72 -12.00
C SER A 247 17.99 13.49 -11.31
N ASP A 248 18.04 12.31 -11.93
CA ASP A 248 17.62 11.05 -11.31
C ASP A 248 18.46 10.75 -10.06
N MET A 249 19.77 11.04 -10.11
CA MET A 249 20.68 10.82 -8.98
C MET A 249 20.39 11.77 -7.82
N GLU A 250 20.06 13.02 -8.10
CA GLU A 250 19.65 13.99 -7.06
C GLU A 250 18.38 13.52 -6.35
N ILE A 251 17.36 13.10 -7.10
CA ILE A 251 16.12 12.54 -6.54
C ILE A 251 16.44 11.31 -5.69
N TRP A 252 17.28 10.41 -6.20
CA TRP A 252 17.65 9.18 -5.51
C TRP A 252 18.32 9.48 -4.17
N GLN A 253 19.36 10.28 -4.17
CA GLN A 253 20.16 10.58 -2.97
C GLN A 253 19.37 11.37 -1.93
N LYS A 254 18.60 12.37 -2.38
CA LYS A 254 17.92 13.29 -1.49
C LYS A 254 16.65 12.69 -0.87
N TYR A 255 15.92 11.86 -1.63
CA TYR A 255 14.55 11.48 -1.25
C TYR A 255 14.33 9.97 -1.12
N ILE A 256 15.04 9.13 -1.87
CA ILE A 256 14.76 7.69 -1.93
C ILE A 256 15.74 6.89 -1.08
N GLN A 257 17.03 7.15 -1.21
CA GLN A 257 18.07 6.43 -0.47
C GLN A 257 17.88 6.49 1.04
N PRO A 258 17.53 7.63 1.68
CA PRO A 258 17.29 7.68 3.13
C PRO A 258 16.21 6.73 3.62
N LEU A 259 15.15 6.50 2.82
CA LEU A 259 14.07 5.58 3.16
C LEU A 259 14.51 4.12 3.24
N ARG A 260 15.61 3.76 2.56
CA ARG A 260 16.21 2.42 2.64
C ARG A 260 16.96 2.23 3.97
N GLU A 261 17.66 3.23 4.41
CA GLU A 261 18.45 3.18 5.66
C GLU A 261 17.55 3.03 6.88
N ASP A 262 16.36 3.62 6.82
CA ASP A 262 15.32 3.48 7.85
C ASP A 262 14.61 2.10 7.84
N GLY A 263 14.87 1.25 6.85
CA GLY A 263 14.31 -0.10 6.76
C GLY A 263 12.80 -0.18 6.52
N HIS A 264 12.17 0.93 6.13
CA HIS A 264 10.70 1.05 6.06
C HIS A 264 10.10 0.58 4.73
N SER A 265 10.89 0.52 3.64
CA SER A 265 10.40 0.22 2.29
C SER A 265 11.36 -0.65 1.49
N SER A 266 10.80 -1.53 0.67
CA SER A 266 11.56 -2.23 -0.36
C SER A 266 11.80 -1.29 -1.55
N LEU A 267 13.07 -1.04 -1.91
CA LEU A 267 13.43 -0.15 -3.02
C LEU A 267 13.84 -0.94 -4.24
N PHE A 268 13.22 -0.63 -5.36
CA PHE A 268 13.52 -1.22 -6.66
C PHE A 268 13.72 -0.12 -7.72
N ALA A 269 14.66 -0.31 -8.61
CA ALA A 269 14.80 0.52 -9.80
C ALA A 269 14.13 -0.18 -10.98
N VAL A 270 13.22 0.51 -11.66
CA VAL A 270 12.58 0.02 -12.89
C VAL A 270 13.26 0.72 -14.08
N LEU A 271 14.08 -0.02 -14.81
CA LEU A 271 14.73 0.47 -16.02
C LEU A 271 13.77 0.28 -17.20
N ASN A 272 12.91 1.27 -17.41
CA ASN A 272 11.87 1.24 -18.43
C ASN A 272 12.38 1.56 -19.82
N LYS A 273 11.56 1.35 -20.83
CA LYS A 273 11.83 1.60 -22.26
C LYS A 273 12.97 0.75 -22.83
N ILE A 274 13.16 -0.48 -22.37
CA ILE A 274 14.18 -1.36 -22.96
C ILE A 274 13.92 -1.68 -24.43
N ASP A 275 12.71 -1.41 -24.95
CA ASP A 275 12.36 -1.54 -26.36
C ASP A 275 13.18 -0.62 -27.28
N VAL A 276 13.77 0.46 -26.78
CA VAL A 276 14.71 1.30 -27.54
C VAL A 276 16.04 0.57 -27.87
N LEU A 277 16.35 -0.48 -27.11
CA LEU A 277 17.53 -1.31 -27.31
C LEU A 277 17.26 -2.49 -28.25
N TRP A 278 16.02 -2.68 -28.67
CA TRP A 278 15.65 -3.74 -29.57
C TRP A 278 16.11 -3.38 -30.98
N ASP A 279 16.96 -4.21 -31.52
CA ASP A 279 17.50 -4.06 -32.87
C ASP A 279 17.33 -5.38 -33.62
N ASP A 280 16.44 -5.38 -34.57
CA ASP A 280 16.11 -6.57 -35.36
C ASP A 280 17.29 -6.99 -36.30
N LEU A 281 18.29 -6.11 -36.50
CA LEU A 281 19.50 -6.40 -37.26
C LEU A 281 20.60 -7.02 -36.39
N SER A 282 20.57 -6.76 -35.09
CA SER A 282 21.62 -7.19 -34.15
C SER A 282 21.12 -8.36 -33.33
N GLY A 283 20.95 -9.47 -33.64
CA GLY A 283 20.45 -10.69 -33.00
C GLY A 283 20.18 -10.59 -31.47
N GLU A 284 19.29 -11.41 -30.97
CA GLU A 284 18.76 -11.37 -29.57
C GLU A 284 19.87 -11.35 -28.49
N ARG A 285 21.00 -12.05 -28.72
CA ARG A 285 22.13 -12.07 -27.78
C ARG A 285 22.75 -10.68 -27.56
N PHE A 286 22.82 -9.87 -28.62
CA PHE A 286 23.32 -8.51 -28.52
C PHE A 286 22.38 -7.63 -27.65
N VAL A 287 21.08 -7.69 -27.91
CA VAL A 287 20.05 -6.98 -27.17
C VAL A 287 20.09 -7.36 -25.67
N GLN A 288 20.19 -8.67 -25.41
CA GLN A 288 20.27 -9.16 -24.00
C GLN A 288 21.54 -8.67 -23.30
N ASN A 289 22.67 -8.60 -23.98
CA ASN A 289 23.91 -8.06 -23.41
C ASN A 289 23.84 -6.56 -23.19
N ALA A 290 23.24 -5.78 -24.10
CA ALA A 290 23.03 -4.35 -23.95
C ALA A 290 22.16 -4.06 -22.71
N ILE A 291 21.02 -4.76 -22.59
CA ILE A 291 20.16 -4.63 -21.41
C ILE A 291 20.92 -4.96 -20.11
N ARG A 292 21.74 -6.03 -20.15
CA ARG A 292 22.52 -6.47 -18.98
C ARG A 292 23.56 -5.42 -18.57
N LEU A 293 24.26 -4.82 -19.52
CA LEU A 293 25.24 -3.77 -19.26
C LEU A 293 24.62 -2.52 -18.61
N ILE A 294 23.48 -2.07 -19.12
CA ILE A 294 22.77 -0.92 -18.55
C ILE A 294 22.22 -1.26 -17.17
N GLN A 295 21.69 -2.46 -16.97
CA GLN A 295 21.22 -2.95 -15.66
C GLN A 295 22.36 -2.94 -14.62
N ASP A 296 23.52 -3.49 -14.96
CA ASP A 296 24.69 -3.56 -14.08
C ASP A 296 25.26 -2.14 -13.78
N GLY A 297 25.23 -1.25 -14.77
CA GLY A 297 25.60 0.16 -14.63
C GLY A 297 24.69 0.90 -13.67
N THR A 298 23.38 0.76 -13.86
CA THR A 298 22.34 1.35 -12.99
C THR A 298 22.44 0.83 -11.55
N ALA A 299 22.63 -0.48 -11.36
CA ALA A 299 22.77 -1.09 -10.05
C ALA A 299 23.98 -0.50 -9.29
N ARG A 300 25.13 -0.35 -9.95
CA ARG A 300 26.33 0.26 -9.36
C ARG A 300 26.13 1.72 -9.00
N GLN A 301 25.50 2.51 -9.88
CA GLN A 301 25.28 3.94 -9.63
C GLN A 301 24.34 4.21 -8.47
N LEU A 302 23.30 3.39 -8.33
CA LEU A 302 22.29 3.53 -7.26
C LEU A 302 22.65 2.76 -5.96
N GLY A 303 23.76 2.01 -5.95
CA GLY A 303 24.12 1.16 -4.82
C GLY A 303 23.12 0.02 -4.55
N LEU A 304 22.44 -0.45 -5.59
CA LEU A 304 21.47 -1.55 -5.53
C LEU A 304 22.11 -2.88 -5.92
N GLN A 305 21.49 -3.98 -5.51
CA GLN A 305 21.78 -5.28 -6.07
C GLN A 305 21.22 -5.35 -7.51
N ARG A 306 21.87 -6.11 -8.39
CA ARG A 306 21.37 -6.31 -9.75
C ARG A 306 19.93 -6.83 -9.79
N GLY A 307 19.54 -7.71 -8.87
CA GLY A 307 18.19 -8.26 -8.75
C GLY A 307 17.11 -7.23 -8.38
N ASP A 308 17.52 -6.08 -7.86
CA ASP A 308 16.63 -4.98 -7.52
C ASP A 308 16.47 -3.95 -8.65
N VAL A 309 17.18 -4.14 -9.75
CA VAL A 309 17.04 -3.35 -10.97
C VAL A 309 16.30 -4.18 -12.03
N LEU A 310 15.11 -3.72 -12.41
CA LEU A 310 14.17 -4.45 -13.27
C LEU A 310 14.08 -3.80 -14.65
N PRO A 311 14.78 -4.33 -15.65
CA PRO A 311 14.62 -3.85 -17.01
C PRO A 311 13.31 -4.36 -17.61
N LEU A 312 12.48 -3.45 -18.13
CA LEU A 312 11.20 -3.75 -18.78
C LEU A 312 10.79 -2.68 -19.81
N SER A 313 9.79 -2.99 -20.62
CA SER A 313 9.09 -2.01 -21.47
C SER A 313 7.62 -1.95 -21.13
N ALA A 314 7.21 -0.89 -20.44
CA ALA A 314 5.81 -0.66 -20.09
C ALA A 314 4.92 -0.48 -21.33
N LYS A 315 5.43 0.22 -22.36
CA LYS A 315 4.71 0.45 -23.61
C LYS A 315 4.42 -0.86 -24.35
N GLN A 316 5.43 -1.70 -24.50
CA GLN A 316 5.27 -2.98 -25.19
C GLN A 316 4.45 -3.97 -24.39
N ALA A 317 4.54 -3.91 -23.05
CA ALA A 317 3.70 -4.70 -22.17
C ALA A 317 2.21 -4.35 -22.32
N LEU A 318 1.89 -3.04 -22.33
CA LEU A 318 0.51 -2.58 -22.56
C LEU A 318 0.02 -3.04 -23.94
N LEU A 319 0.82 -2.82 -24.99
CA LEU A 319 0.49 -3.22 -26.36
C LEU A 319 0.24 -4.73 -26.45
N ALA A 320 1.13 -5.53 -25.86
CA ALA A 320 1.02 -6.99 -25.84
C ALA A 320 -0.26 -7.48 -25.16
N LYS A 321 -0.62 -6.89 -24.03
CA LYS A 321 -1.86 -7.22 -23.30
C LYS A 321 -3.11 -6.84 -24.11
N VAL A 322 -3.10 -5.65 -24.75
CA VAL A 322 -4.23 -5.17 -25.57
C VAL A 322 -4.42 -6.05 -26.82
N ARG A 323 -3.33 -6.50 -27.44
CA ARG A 323 -3.38 -7.32 -28.64
C ARG A 323 -3.46 -8.82 -28.39
N GLY A 324 -3.24 -9.26 -27.16
CA GLY A 324 -3.15 -10.68 -26.84
C GLY A 324 -1.90 -11.35 -27.41
N GLU A 325 -0.75 -10.68 -27.42
CA GLU A 325 0.53 -11.16 -27.98
C GLU A 325 1.47 -11.67 -26.86
N PRO A 326 1.47 -12.99 -26.52
CA PRO A 326 2.25 -13.53 -25.40
C PRO A 326 3.76 -13.36 -25.58
N ALA A 327 4.28 -13.52 -26.78
CA ALA A 327 5.72 -13.38 -27.07
C ALA A 327 6.21 -11.94 -26.84
N LEU A 328 5.39 -10.94 -27.20
CA LEU A 328 5.71 -9.55 -26.96
C LEU A 328 5.63 -9.22 -25.46
N LEU A 329 4.67 -9.82 -24.73
CA LEU A 329 4.55 -9.68 -23.29
C LEU A 329 5.79 -10.23 -22.58
N GLU A 330 6.26 -11.41 -22.94
CA GLU A 330 7.50 -12.01 -22.41
C GLU A 330 8.72 -11.12 -22.74
N ARG A 331 8.84 -10.64 -23.98
CA ARG A 331 9.91 -9.75 -24.41
C ARG A 331 9.89 -8.41 -23.65
N SER A 332 8.72 -7.94 -23.25
CA SER A 332 8.55 -6.73 -22.44
C SER A 332 9.06 -6.86 -21.02
N ARG A 333 9.19 -8.08 -20.50
CA ARG A 333 9.62 -8.46 -19.13
C ARG A 333 8.74 -7.90 -17.99
N LEU A 334 7.49 -7.53 -18.26
CA LEU A 334 6.57 -7.08 -17.23
C LEU A 334 6.29 -8.17 -16.18
N ASP A 335 6.26 -9.43 -16.61
CA ASP A 335 6.10 -10.61 -15.77
C ASP A 335 7.13 -10.69 -14.63
N ARG A 336 8.35 -10.21 -14.85
CA ARG A 336 9.41 -10.16 -13.81
C ARG A 336 9.09 -9.17 -12.71
N LEU A 337 8.53 -8.01 -13.05
CA LEU A 337 8.05 -7.04 -12.05
C LEU A 337 6.89 -7.64 -11.26
N GLU A 338 5.92 -8.24 -11.94
CA GLU A 338 4.78 -8.87 -11.28
C GLU A 338 5.22 -9.99 -10.31
N ALA A 339 6.20 -10.83 -10.72
CA ALA A 339 6.77 -11.86 -9.86
C ALA A 339 7.48 -11.28 -8.62
N LEU A 340 8.28 -10.22 -8.81
CA LEU A 340 8.98 -9.56 -7.70
C LEU A 340 8.01 -8.92 -6.71
N LEU A 341 6.95 -8.28 -7.18
CA LEU A 341 5.89 -7.74 -6.33
C LEU A 341 5.26 -8.83 -5.46
N CYS A 342 5.04 -10.03 -6.04
CA CYS A 342 4.53 -11.18 -5.31
C CYS A 342 5.50 -11.66 -4.23
N GLU A 343 6.72 -11.98 -4.63
CA GLU A 343 7.67 -12.73 -3.81
C GLU A 343 8.25 -11.89 -2.68
N ARG A 344 8.46 -10.59 -2.90
CA ARG A 344 9.12 -9.74 -1.91
C ARG A 344 8.16 -8.85 -1.12
N ILE A 345 7.15 -8.27 -1.76
CA ILE A 345 6.33 -7.26 -1.09
C ILE A 345 5.20 -7.90 -0.30
N VAL A 346 4.47 -8.84 -0.90
CA VAL A 346 3.35 -9.51 -0.22
C VAL A 346 3.87 -10.38 0.93
N ALA A 347 4.88 -11.22 0.68
CA ALA A 347 5.44 -12.11 1.69
C ALA A 347 6.12 -11.36 2.85
N GLN A 348 6.87 -10.29 2.54
CA GLN A 348 7.50 -9.47 3.58
C GLN A 348 6.47 -8.73 4.43
N LYS A 349 5.41 -8.24 3.83
CA LYS A 349 4.32 -7.58 4.53
C LYS A 349 3.57 -8.54 5.44
N GLU A 350 3.30 -9.76 4.98
CA GLU A 350 2.69 -10.82 5.77
C GLU A 350 3.53 -11.11 7.02
N ALA A 351 4.83 -11.33 6.86
CA ALA A 351 5.75 -11.61 7.97
C ALA A 351 5.83 -10.45 8.99
N LEU A 352 5.86 -9.20 8.53
CA LEU A 352 5.88 -8.03 9.41
C LEU A 352 4.58 -7.88 10.22
N LEU A 353 3.43 -8.08 9.57
CA LEU A 353 2.13 -7.99 10.22
C LEU A 353 1.92 -9.16 11.18
N GLU A 354 2.32 -10.36 10.78
CA GLU A 354 2.30 -11.55 11.62
C GLU A 354 3.09 -11.31 12.91
N ASN A 355 4.34 -10.89 12.82
CA ASN A 355 5.17 -10.62 13.98
C ASN A 355 4.59 -9.52 14.89
N ALA A 356 4.08 -8.43 14.31
CA ALA A 356 3.53 -7.32 15.07
C ALA A 356 2.24 -7.68 15.80
N VAL A 357 1.34 -8.44 15.16
CA VAL A 357 0.02 -8.78 15.71
C VAL A 357 0.09 -10.03 16.58
N LEU A 358 0.74 -11.11 16.10
CA LEU A 358 0.83 -12.35 16.85
C LEU A 358 1.61 -12.18 18.16
N GLY A 359 2.70 -11.40 18.16
CA GLY A 359 3.43 -11.10 19.39
C GLY A 359 2.54 -10.48 20.47
N GLN A 360 1.67 -9.55 20.09
CA GLN A 360 0.71 -8.93 21.02
C GLN A 360 -0.36 -9.90 21.50
N VAL A 361 -0.95 -10.68 20.60
CA VAL A 361 -2.03 -11.63 20.91
C VAL A 361 -1.50 -12.83 21.71
N LEU A 362 -0.35 -13.37 21.37
CA LEU A 362 0.30 -14.47 22.11
C LEU A 362 0.62 -14.04 23.55
N GLY A 363 1.12 -12.82 23.75
CA GLY A 363 1.33 -12.28 25.10
C GLY A 363 0.03 -12.24 25.93
N LEU A 364 -1.11 -11.86 25.32
CA LEU A 364 -2.42 -11.89 25.98
C LEU A 364 -2.89 -13.31 26.28
N LEU A 365 -2.69 -14.26 25.36
CA LEU A 365 -3.02 -15.66 25.58
C LEU A 365 -2.23 -16.27 26.74
N HIS A 366 -0.91 -16.05 26.78
CA HIS A 366 -0.08 -16.51 27.89
C HIS A 366 -0.51 -15.95 29.23
N ASN A 367 -0.82 -14.63 29.29
CA ASN A 367 -1.31 -14.01 30.50
C ASN A 367 -2.67 -14.60 30.96
N SER A 368 -3.58 -14.85 30.03
CA SER A 368 -4.86 -15.48 30.32
C SER A 368 -4.70 -16.91 30.83
N GLN A 369 -3.80 -17.66 30.22
CA GLN A 369 -3.48 -19.02 30.65
C GLN A 369 -2.88 -19.03 32.07
N HIS A 370 -1.99 -18.11 32.38
CA HIS A 370 -1.42 -17.95 33.72
C HIS A 370 -2.48 -17.63 34.76
N LEU A 371 -3.36 -16.65 34.48
CA LEU A 371 -4.45 -16.28 35.38
C LEU A 371 -5.43 -17.45 35.62
N LEU A 372 -5.70 -18.25 34.60
CA LEU A 372 -6.56 -19.43 34.77
C LEU A 372 -5.90 -20.49 35.64
N ARG A 373 -4.60 -20.73 35.50
CA ARG A 373 -3.85 -21.67 36.37
C ARG A 373 -3.94 -21.23 37.82
N LEU A 374 -3.68 -19.94 38.10
CA LEU A 374 -3.80 -19.40 39.47
C LEU A 374 -5.21 -19.54 40.04
N ARG A 375 -6.23 -19.35 39.19
CA ARG A 375 -7.64 -19.55 39.65
C ARG A 375 -7.92 -21.02 39.93
N LEU A 376 -7.41 -21.93 39.11
CA LEU A 376 -7.57 -23.36 39.29
C LEU A 376 -6.92 -23.83 40.60
N GLU A 377 -5.66 -23.44 40.82
CA GLU A 377 -4.94 -23.74 42.08
C GLU A 377 -5.73 -23.26 43.32
N LYS A 378 -6.23 -22.04 43.28
CA LYS A 378 -7.02 -21.51 44.37
C LYS A 378 -8.35 -22.27 44.62
N VAL A 379 -9.00 -22.71 43.55
CA VAL A 379 -10.24 -23.52 43.64
C VAL A 379 -9.92 -24.91 44.23
N GLU A 380 -8.80 -25.53 43.80
CA GLU A 380 -8.33 -26.81 44.34
C GLU A 380 -7.99 -26.72 45.80
N GLU A 381 -7.28 -25.64 46.24
CA GLU A 381 -7.03 -25.38 47.67
C GLU A 381 -8.33 -25.21 48.47
N GLN A 382 -9.28 -24.42 47.95
CA GLN A 382 -10.58 -24.23 48.62
C GLN A 382 -11.36 -25.54 48.68
N ARG A 383 -11.32 -26.36 47.67
CA ARG A 383 -11.95 -27.69 47.66
C ARG A 383 -11.32 -28.60 48.67
N ALA A 384 -10.00 -28.68 48.76
CA ALA A 384 -9.29 -29.47 49.77
C ALA A 384 -9.68 -29.03 51.21
N LEU A 385 -9.73 -27.72 51.44
CA LEU A 385 -10.14 -27.18 52.73
C LEU A 385 -11.61 -27.54 53.12
N LEU A 386 -12.50 -27.53 52.12
CA LEU A 386 -13.89 -27.92 52.30
C LEU A 386 -14.04 -29.40 52.57
N ASP A 387 -13.29 -30.25 51.88
CA ASP A 387 -13.27 -31.71 52.06
C ASP A 387 -12.76 -32.08 53.46
N ASP A 388 -11.72 -31.37 53.97
CA ASP A 388 -11.23 -31.55 55.35
C ASP A 388 -12.27 -31.14 56.40
N LYS A 389 -12.89 -29.94 56.23
CA LYS A 389 -13.98 -29.51 57.14
C LYS A 389 -15.18 -30.46 57.14
N GLN A 390 -15.50 -31.05 55.99
CA GLN A 390 -16.58 -32.04 55.88
C GLN A 390 -16.24 -33.31 56.59
N ARG A 391 -14.97 -33.80 56.55
CA ARG A 391 -14.48 -34.94 57.32
C ARG A 391 -14.54 -34.67 58.83
N ASP A 392 -14.02 -33.53 59.29
CA ASP A 392 -14.03 -33.12 60.69
C ASP A 392 -15.47 -33.03 61.23
N SER A 393 -16.37 -32.42 60.47
CA SER A 393 -17.80 -32.34 60.83
C SER A 393 -18.45 -33.73 60.88
N GLY A 394 -18.07 -34.63 59.96
CA GLY A 394 -18.53 -36.01 59.93
C GLY A 394 -18.05 -36.81 61.18
N GLN A 395 -16.78 -36.63 61.58
CA GLN A 395 -16.25 -37.20 62.81
C GLN A 395 -16.92 -36.67 64.04
N LEU A 396 -17.12 -35.39 64.16
CA LEU A 396 -17.84 -34.76 65.27
C LEU A 396 -19.28 -35.25 65.41
N LEU A 397 -20.01 -35.40 64.31
CA LEU A 397 -21.36 -35.96 64.26
C LEU A 397 -21.35 -37.45 64.69
N PHE A 398 -20.35 -38.22 64.27
CA PHE A 398 -20.21 -39.62 64.68
C PHE A 398 -19.93 -39.74 66.19
N GLU A 399 -19.02 -38.91 66.75
CA GLU A 399 -18.71 -38.84 68.17
C GLU A 399 -19.91 -38.42 69.03
N LEU A 400 -20.66 -37.40 68.57
CA LEU A 400 -21.90 -36.93 69.24
C LEU A 400 -22.99 -37.99 69.20
N THR A 401 -23.15 -38.71 68.10
CA THR A 401 -24.11 -39.81 67.97
C THR A 401 -23.74 -41.01 68.84
N ALA A 402 -22.44 -41.30 68.98
CA ALA A 402 -21.93 -42.33 69.89
C ALA A 402 -22.20 -41.98 71.38
N LYS A 403 -21.86 -40.72 71.75
CA LYS A 403 -22.13 -40.22 73.10
C LYS A 403 -23.61 -40.22 73.45
N THR A 404 -24.50 -39.80 72.60
CA THR A 404 -25.95 -39.83 72.81
C THR A 404 -26.51 -41.25 72.93
N LYS A 405 -25.88 -42.25 72.31
CA LYS A 405 -26.25 -43.64 72.51
C LYS A 405 -25.76 -44.23 73.82
N ASP A 406 -24.58 -43.84 74.32
CA ASP A 406 -24.09 -44.21 75.68
C ASP A 406 -24.81 -43.55 76.82
N ASP A 407 -25.36 -42.35 76.65
CA ASP A 407 -26.12 -41.63 77.68
C ASP A 407 -27.63 -42.09 77.81
N HIS A 408 -28.11 -42.94 76.91
CA HIS A 408 -29.48 -43.44 76.84
C HIS A 408 -29.60 -44.97 76.85
N GLY A 409 -28.52 -45.68 77.14
CA GLY A 409 -28.47 -47.14 77.44
C GLY A 409 -28.28 -47.38 78.90
#